data_8681732ba447120fb7c9bfd8c40df58d
#
_entry.id   8681732ba447120fb7c9bfd8c40df58d
#
_cell.length_a   1.000
_cell.length_b   1.000
_cell.length_c   1.000
_cell.angle_alpha   90.00
_cell.angle_beta   90.00
_cell.angle_gamma   90.00
#
_symmetry.space_group_name_H-M   'P 1'
#
loop_
_entity.id
_entity.type
_entity.pdbx_description
1 polymer ?
#
loop_
_entity_poly.entity_id
_entity_poly.type
_entity_poly.pdbx_seq_one_letter_code
_entity_poly.pdbx_strand_id
1 'polypeptide(L)'
;MKILHLDTNHPTLLEQLNTAGFENHEDYTSSKVEIEKKIHNYDGIIIRSRFSIDKHFLQQASKLKFIGRVGAGLENIDCRIAKSKDIELIAAPEGNRNAVGEHTLGMLLSLFNKLNKTDKEVKKGVWLREENRGVELDGKTIGIIGYGNMGKSFAKKLRGFDIEVLCFDIKPSVGDENCKQVSLGELKEKADVLSLHAPQTARTEKMINTSFINSFTKNFWLINTARGRSVVTKDLVLGLKSGKILGAGLDVLEYEKSSFENLFSKNLMPDAFKYLITAENVLLSPHVGGWTQESKEKLAQTIVAKIKIKFSANKI
;
A
#
# COMPACT_ATOMS: atom_id res chain seq x y z
N MET A 1 10.48 19.09 23.50
CA MET A 1 9.44 18.04 23.42
C MET A 1 10.14 16.68 23.40
N LYS A 2 9.63 15.72 24.18
CA LYS A 2 10.18 14.36 24.27
C LYS A 2 9.47 13.43 23.28
N ILE A 3 10.25 12.73 22.45
CA ILE A 3 9.75 11.81 21.44
C ILE A 3 10.26 10.40 21.72
N LEU A 4 9.35 9.42 21.75
CA LEU A 4 9.71 8.00 21.89
C LEU A 4 9.65 7.30 20.53
N HIS A 5 10.76 6.71 20.12
CA HIS A 5 10.89 5.91 18.90
C HIS A 5 10.65 4.43 19.21
N LEU A 6 9.61 3.85 18.60
CA LEU A 6 9.15 2.48 18.86
C LEU A 6 9.61 1.48 17.81
N ASP A 7 10.06 1.94 16.66
CA ASP A 7 10.60 1.12 15.56
C ASP A 7 11.90 1.72 15.03
N THR A 8 12.82 0.86 14.60
CA THR A 8 14.04 1.28 13.90
C THR A 8 13.69 1.91 12.55
N ASN A 9 14.20 3.09 12.28
CA ASN A 9 13.99 3.84 11.05
C ASN A 9 15.34 4.19 10.38
N HIS A 10 15.29 5.00 9.32
CA HIS A 10 16.52 5.54 8.73
C HIS A 10 17.19 6.51 9.73
N PRO A 11 18.53 6.49 9.92
CA PRO A 11 19.23 7.32 10.90
C PRO A 11 18.92 8.82 10.80
N THR A 12 18.75 9.32 9.59
CA THR A 12 18.37 10.71 9.30
C THR A 12 17.16 11.20 10.12
N LEU A 13 16.26 10.29 10.52
CA LEU A 13 15.09 10.68 11.32
C LEU A 13 15.51 11.18 12.71
N LEU A 14 16.32 10.42 13.42
CA LEU A 14 16.86 10.81 14.74
C LEU A 14 17.78 12.02 14.63
N GLU A 15 18.71 12.01 13.69
CA GLU A 15 19.69 13.09 13.47
C GLU A 15 18.99 14.44 13.25
N GLN A 16 18.01 14.50 12.35
CA GLN A 16 17.31 15.73 12.03
C GLN A 16 16.35 16.18 13.12
N LEU A 17 15.73 15.27 13.90
CA LEU A 17 14.89 15.65 15.05
C LEU A 17 15.76 16.16 16.20
N ASN A 18 16.95 15.56 16.46
CA ASN A 18 17.90 16.07 17.44
C ASN A 18 18.39 17.47 17.05
N THR A 19 18.77 17.68 15.79
CA THR A 19 19.17 19.00 15.28
C THR A 19 18.07 20.05 15.41
N ALA A 20 16.79 19.61 15.33
CA ALA A 20 15.62 20.48 15.50
C ALA A 20 15.26 20.74 16.97
N GLY A 21 16.05 20.26 17.93
CA GLY A 21 15.90 20.50 19.37
C GLY A 21 14.86 19.61 20.06
N PHE A 22 14.49 18.48 19.45
CA PHE A 22 13.66 17.46 20.12
C PHE A 22 14.53 16.54 20.96
N GLU A 23 14.05 16.13 22.13
CA GLU A 23 14.65 15.11 22.98
C GLU A 23 14.15 13.73 22.54
N ASN A 24 15.02 12.93 21.92
CA ASN A 24 14.65 11.64 21.34
C ASN A 24 15.10 10.47 22.21
N HIS A 25 14.17 9.56 22.50
CA HIS A 25 14.41 8.31 23.22
C HIS A 25 14.06 7.13 22.33
N GLU A 26 14.87 6.09 22.37
CA GLU A 26 14.69 4.87 21.60
C GLU A 26 14.27 3.71 22.49
N ASP A 27 13.23 3.00 22.11
CA ASP A 27 12.83 1.74 22.75
C ASP A 27 12.26 0.79 21.72
N TYR A 28 13.08 -0.09 21.21
CA TYR A 28 12.77 -1.02 20.15
C TYR A 28 12.40 -2.43 20.64
N THR A 29 12.53 -2.71 21.94
CA THR A 29 12.45 -4.07 22.50
C THR A 29 11.33 -4.27 23.51
N SER A 30 10.98 -3.24 24.30
CA SER A 30 9.93 -3.34 25.32
C SER A 30 8.58 -3.74 24.73
N SER A 31 7.83 -4.56 25.42
CA SER A 31 6.46 -4.93 25.05
C SER A 31 5.53 -3.72 25.04
N LYS A 32 4.37 -3.84 24.36
CA LYS A 32 3.35 -2.79 24.35
C LYS A 32 2.95 -2.37 25.78
N VAL A 33 2.79 -3.34 26.69
CA VAL A 33 2.40 -3.09 28.11
C VAL A 33 3.47 -2.27 28.85
N GLU A 34 4.75 -2.53 28.58
CA GLU A 34 5.85 -1.76 29.20
C GLU A 34 5.90 -0.34 28.64
N ILE A 35 5.64 -0.16 27.34
CA ILE A 35 5.54 1.18 26.73
C ILE A 35 4.35 1.95 27.32
N GLU A 36 3.19 1.31 27.50
CA GLU A 36 1.99 1.93 28.10
C GLU A 36 2.24 2.48 29.50
N LYS A 37 3.11 1.84 30.31
CA LYS A 37 3.47 2.33 31.65
C LYS A 37 4.24 3.65 31.64
N LYS A 38 4.98 3.98 30.57
CA LYS A 38 5.84 5.16 30.51
C LYS A 38 5.43 6.20 29.47
N ILE A 39 4.43 5.91 28.64
CA ILE A 39 4.03 6.77 27.53
C ILE A 39 3.53 8.14 27.98
N HIS A 40 2.99 8.26 29.19
CA HIS A 40 2.56 9.53 29.80
C HIS A 40 3.70 10.56 29.96
N ASN A 41 4.95 10.18 29.79
CA ASN A 41 6.12 11.05 29.87
C ASN A 41 6.52 11.69 28.53
N TYR A 42 5.87 11.29 27.41
CA TYR A 42 6.26 11.68 26.07
C TYR A 42 5.23 12.59 25.39
N ASP A 43 5.74 13.57 24.65
CA ASP A 43 4.93 14.50 23.82
C ASP A 43 4.63 13.93 22.43
N GLY A 44 5.49 13.04 21.92
CA GLY A 44 5.34 12.40 20.60
C GLY A 44 5.81 10.94 20.58
N ILE A 45 5.27 10.16 19.68
CA ILE A 45 5.79 8.82 19.35
C ILE A 45 6.05 8.71 17.87
N ILE A 46 7.08 7.91 17.54
CA ILE A 46 7.39 7.49 16.18
C ILE A 46 7.23 5.98 16.09
N ILE A 47 6.35 5.54 15.21
CA ILE A 47 6.04 4.12 15.03
C ILE A 47 5.92 3.76 13.54
N ARG A 48 6.19 2.51 13.18
CA ARG A 48 5.85 1.91 11.89
C ARG A 48 4.69 0.93 12.03
N SER A 49 4.96 -0.29 12.51
CA SER A 49 3.98 -1.35 12.56
C SER A 49 4.15 -2.32 13.73
N ARG A 50 5.01 -1.99 14.69
CA ARG A 50 5.39 -2.89 15.79
C ARG A 50 4.21 -3.45 16.57
N PHE A 51 3.24 -2.59 16.90
CA PHE A 51 1.97 -2.96 17.54
C PHE A 51 0.88 -1.93 17.26
N SER A 52 -0.36 -2.28 17.61
CA SER A 52 -1.49 -1.37 17.43
C SER A 52 -1.54 -0.33 18.54
N ILE A 53 -1.70 0.93 18.14
CA ILE A 53 -1.99 2.07 19.02
C ILE A 53 -3.51 2.15 19.17
N ASP A 54 -4.05 1.36 20.07
CA ASP A 54 -5.48 1.23 20.33
C ASP A 54 -5.97 2.22 21.40
N LYS A 55 -7.27 2.14 21.71
CA LYS A 55 -7.91 2.98 22.72
C LYS A 55 -7.20 2.89 24.08
N HIS A 56 -6.79 1.69 24.52
CA HIS A 56 -6.14 1.49 25.81
C HIS A 56 -4.79 2.22 25.86
N PHE A 57 -3.95 2.05 24.83
CA PHE A 57 -2.69 2.77 24.71
C PHE A 57 -2.89 4.29 24.76
N LEU A 58 -3.84 4.81 23.98
CA LEU A 58 -4.11 6.25 23.92
C LEU A 58 -4.67 6.82 25.23
N GLN A 59 -5.34 6.03 26.05
CA GLN A 59 -5.78 6.43 27.38
C GLN A 59 -4.62 6.68 28.34
N GLN A 60 -3.53 5.93 28.24
CA GLN A 60 -2.32 6.09 29.07
C GLN A 60 -1.45 7.27 28.59
N ALA A 61 -1.60 7.70 27.33
CA ALA A 61 -0.78 8.72 26.69
C ALA A 61 -1.29 10.15 26.98
N SER A 62 -1.27 10.59 28.26
CA SER A 62 -1.89 11.84 28.70
C SER A 62 -1.23 13.11 28.18
N LYS A 63 0.09 13.06 27.83
CA LYS A 63 0.84 14.22 27.30
C LYS A 63 1.03 14.18 25.78
N LEU A 64 0.58 13.11 25.13
CA LEU A 64 0.87 12.87 23.72
C LEU A 64 0.18 13.91 22.83
N LYS A 65 0.95 14.59 22.00
CA LYS A 65 0.50 15.63 21.06
C LYS A 65 0.49 15.12 19.63
N PHE A 66 1.35 14.17 19.29
CA PHE A 66 1.39 13.61 17.94
C PHE A 66 1.87 12.14 17.89
N ILE A 67 1.46 11.48 16.82
CA ILE A 67 1.95 10.16 16.42
C ILE A 67 2.52 10.27 15.01
N GLY A 68 3.84 10.11 14.87
CA GLY A 68 4.53 10.02 13.59
C GLY A 68 4.55 8.58 13.10
N ARG A 69 3.71 8.24 12.12
CA ARG A 69 3.71 6.93 11.49
C ARG A 69 4.62 6.93 10.27
N VAL A 70 5.78 6.25 10.35
CA VAL A 70 6.78 6.19 9.26
C VAL A 70 6.29 5.23 8.16
N GLY A 71 5.39 5.74 7.32
CA GLY A 71 4.71 5.02 6.24
C GLY A 71 3.44 5.72 5.80
N ALA A 72 2.68 5.10 4.88
CA ALA A 72 1.52 5.73 4.25
C ALA A 72 0.19 5.52 5.00
N GLY A 73 -0.06 4.31 5.51
CA GLY A 73 -1.33 3.96 6.16
C GLY A 73 -1.34 4.25 7.65
N LEU A 74 -2.51 4.29 8.26
CA LEU A 74 -2.74 4.53 9.69
C LEU A 74 -3.56 3.39 10.33
N GLU A 75 -3.63 2.23 9.69
CA GLU A 75 -4.51 1.13 10.07
C GLU A 75 -4.18 0.51 11.45
N ASN A 76 -2.94 0.69 11.93
CA ASN A 76 -2.52 0.26 13.26
C ASN A 76 -2.77 1.31 14.36
N ILE A 77 -3.48 2.41 14.07
CA ILE A 77 -3.77 3.49 15.01
C ILE A 77 -5.28 3.72 15.11
N ASP A 78 -5.84 3.78 16.30
CA ASP A 78 -7.22 4.22 16.50
C ASP A 78 -7.34 5.73 16.23
N CYS A 79 -7.53 6.07 14.96
CA CYS A 79 -7.59 7.45 14.50
C CYS A 79 -8.75 8.23 15.13
N ARG A 80 -9.86 7.55 15.49
CA ARG A 80 -11.02 8.20 16.11
C ARG A 80 -10.69 8.67 17.52
N ILE A 81 -10.08 7.79 18.30
CA ILE A 81 -9.69 8.13 19.69
C ILE A 81 -8.54 9.15 19.69
N ALA A 82 -7.53 8.98 18.81
CA ALA A 82 -6.46 9.96 18.67
C ALA A 82 -7.01 11.37 18.40
N LYS A 83 -7.93 11.48 17.43
CA LYS A 83 -8.60 12.74 17.10
C LYS A 83 -9.41 13.32 18.28
N SER A 84 -10.13 12.49 19.05
CA SER A 84 -10.90 12.97 20.21
C SER A 84 -10.03 13.46 21.37
N LYS A 85 -8.74 13.17 21.34
CA LYS A 85 -7.72 13.63 22.30
C LYS A 85 -6.82 14.73 21.73
N ASP A 86 -7.16 15.30 20.58
CA ASP A 86 -6.36 16.31 19.87
C ASP A 86 -4.92 15.85 19.55
N ILE A 87 -4.74 14.52 19.38
CA ILE A 87 -3.45 13.96 19.00
C ILE A 87 -3.31 14.02 17.48
N GLU A 88 -2.31 14.75 17.00
CA GLU A 88 -2.03 14.89 15.58
C GLU A 88 -1.46 13.60 14.99
N LEU A 89 -2.06 13.12 13.89
CA LEU A 89 -1.59 11.94 13.16
C LEU A 89 -0.77 12.38 11.94
N ILE A 90 0.50 12.02 11.93
CA ILE A 90 1.46 12.39 10.88
C ILE A 90 1.89 11.13 10.14
N ALA A 91 1.42 10.97 8.89
CA ALA A 91 1.86 9.90 7.99
C ALA A 91 2.72 10.48 6.85
N ALA A 92 3.44 9.60 6.13
CA ALA A 92 4.38 9.98 5.08
C ALA A 92 4.10 9.29 3.71
N PRO A 93 2.87 9.37 3.18
CA PRO A 93 2.56 8.72 1.90
C PRO A 93 3.38 9.28 0.72
N GLU A 94 3.92 10.49 0.85
CA GLU A 94 4.78 11.12 -0.15
C GLU A 94 6.15 10.41 -0.25
N GLY A 95 6.62 9.83 0.87
CA GLY A 95 7.96 9.23 0.96
C GLY A 95 8.11 7.93 0.15
N ASN A 96 7.05 7.13 0.01
CA ASN A 96 7.12 5.85 -0.69
C ASN A 96 6.27 5.76 -1.96
N ARG A 97 5.57 6.84 -2.35
CA ARG A 97 4.69 6.83 -3.53
C ARG A 97 5.43 6.44 -4.83
N ASN A 98 6.68 6.89 -4.97
CA ASN A 98 7.48 6.58 -6.16
C ASN A 98 7.78 5.08 -6.26
N ALA A 99 8.21 4.47 -5.16
CA ALA A 99 8.47 3.03 -5.07
C ALA A 99 7.22 2.20 -5.41
N VAL A 100 6.05 2.56 -4.84
CA VAL A 100 4.78 1.89 -5.14
C VAL A 100 4.43 2.02 -6.63
N GLY A 101 4.60 3.21 -7.23
CA GLY A 101 4.34 3.41 -8.67
C GLY A 101 5.22 2.53 -9.56
N GLU A 102 6.51 2.42 -9.23
CA GLU A 102 7.48 1.56 -9.96
C GLU A 102 7.17 0.07 -9.76
N HIS A 103 6.87 -0.34 -8.53
CA HIS A 103 6.49 -1.72 -8.23
C HIS A 103 5.22 -2.15 -8.98
N THR A 104 4.20 -1.28 -9.00
CA THR A 104 2.94 -1.51 -9.73
C THR A 104 3.19 -1.69 -11.23
N LEU A 105 4.02 -0.83 -11.83
CA LEU A 105 4.42 -0.97 -13.23
C LEU A 105 5.20 -2.26 -13.47
N GLY A 106 6.15 -2.59 -12.59
CA GLY A 106 6.92 -3.83 -12.68
C GLY A 106 6.03 -5.08 -12.64
N MET A 107 5.02 -5.11 -11.74
CA MET A 107 4.04 -6.20 -11.69
C MET A 107 3.22 -6.29 -12.99
N LEU A 108 2.74 -5.17 -13.52
CA LEU A 108 1.96 -5.12 -14.73
C LEU A 108 2.75 -5.67 -15.94
N LEU A 109 3.96 -5.17 -16.15
CA LEU A 109 4.84 -5.63 -17.23
C LEU A 109 5.26 -7.08 -17.08
N SER A 110 5.50 -7.54 -15.85
CA SER A 110 5.82 -8.95 -15.56
C SER A 110 4.67 -9.88 -15.91
N LEU A 111 3.43 -9.50 -15.62
CA LEU A 111 2.24 -10.27 -15.98
C LEU A 111 2.03 -10.29 -17.50
N PHE A 112 2.11 -9.14 -18.17
CA PHE A 112 1.89 -9.00 -19.61
C PHE A 112 2.90 -9.80 -20.43
N ASN A 113 4.16 -9.78 -20.01
CA ASN A 113 5.25 -10.51 -20.67
C ASN A 113 5.51 -11.90 -20.05
N LYS A 114 4.69 -12.34 -19.10
CA LYS A 114 4.83 -13.65 -18.40
C LYS A 114 6.22 -13.88 -17.81
N LEU A 115 6.96 -12.82 -17.41
CA LEU A 115 8.37 -12.88 -17.03
C LEU A 115 8.63 -13.89 -15.90
N ASN A 116 7.76 -13.95 -14.89
CA ASN A 116 7.90 -14.86 -13.76
C ASN A 116 7.71 -16.33 -14.15
N LYS A 117 6.86 -16.62 -15.17
CA LYS A 117 6.65 -17.96 -15.71
C LYS A 117 7.85 -18.38 -16.57
N THR A 118 8.21 -17.54 -17.54
CA THR A 118 9.28 -17.81 -18.50
C THR A 118 10.64 -18.01 -17.81
N ASP A 119 10.98 -17.20 -16.80
CA ASP A 119 12.19 -17.37 -16.01
C ASP A 119 12.25 -18.75 -15.34
N LYS A 120 11.14 -19.18 -14.72
CA LYS A 120 11.06 -20.50 -14.06
C LYS A 120 11.21 -21.65 -15.05
N GLU A 121 10.63 -21.54 -16.25
CA GLU A 121 10.71 -22.55 -17.31
C GLU A 121 12.14 -22.66 -17.85
N VAL A 122 12.75 -21.55 -18.25
CA VAL A 122 14.12 -21.53 -18.79
C VAL A 122 15.13 -22.07 -17.76
N LYS A 123 15.01 -21.72 -16.49
CA LYS A 123 15.85 -22.28 -15.40
C LYS A 123 15.70 -23.79 -15.22
N LYS A 124 14.60 -24.38 -15.71
CA LYS A 124 14.37 -25.84 -15.74
C LYS A 124 14.75 -26.49 -17.09
N GLY A 125 15.35 -25.73 -18.00
CA GLY A 125 15.70 -26.18 -19.33
C GLY A 125 14.53 -26.27 -20.33
N VAL A 126 13.38 -25.65 -19.98
CA VAL A 126 12.18 -25.63 -20.85
C VAL A 126 12.20 -24.37 -21.71
N TRP A 127 12.02 -24.52 -23.04
CA TRP A 127 12.11 -23.44 -24.03
C TRP A 127 10.85 -23.38 -24.89
N LEU A 128 9.79 -22.72 -24.40
CA LEU A 128 8.47 -22.65 -25.02
C LEU A 128 8.17 -21.21 -25.49
N ARG A 129 8.43 -20.92 -26.76
CA ARG A 129 8.29 -19.53 -27.30
C ARG A 129 6.82 -19.13 -27.51
N GLU A 130 6.02 -20.01 -28.13
CA GLU A 130 4.63 -19.69 -28.50
C GLU A 130 3.73 -19.60 -27.26
N GLU A 131 3.86 -20.51 -26.31
CA GLU A 131 3.09 -20.56 -25.06
C GLU A 131 3.39 -19.35 -24.16
N ASN A 132 4.56 -18.75 -24.37
CA ASN A 132 5.04 -17.60 -23.61
C ASN A 132 4.91 -16.26 -24.36
N ARG A 133 4.18 -16.25 -25.49
CA ARG A 133 3.85 -14.98 -26.16
C ARG A 133 3.14 -14.04 -25.19
N GLY A 134 3.69 -12.82 -25.03
CA GLY A 134 3.16 -11.77 -24.16
C GLY A 134 2.06 -10.94 -24.84
N VAL A 135 1.64 -9.90 -24.13
CA VAL A 135 0.70 -8.88 -24.59
C VAL A 135 1.35 -7.51 -24.43
N GLU A 136 1.18 -6.61 -25.36
CA GLU A 136 1.68 -5.24 -25.29
C GLU A 136 0.68 -4.33 -24.55
N LEU A 137 1.20 -3.26 -23.95
CA LEU A 137 0.36 -2.22 -23.32
C LEU A 137 -0.26 -1.28 -24.35
N ASP A 138 0.33 -1.18 -25.54
CA ASP A 138 -0.14 -0.29 -26.59
C ASP A 138 -1.64 -0.46 -26.89
N GLY A 139 -2.34 0.66 -27.02
CA GLY A 139 -3.78 0.71 -27.24
C GLY A 139 -4.65 0.23 -26.06
N LYS A 140 -4.08 -0.10 -24.89
CA LYS A 140 -4.86 -0.52 -23.71
C LYS A 140 -5.34 0.68 -22.89
N THR A 141 -6.41 0.45 -22.13
CA THR A 141 -6.94 1.40 -21.16
C THR A 141 -6.62 0.92 -19.74
N ILE A 142 -5.88 1.74 -19.00
CA ILE A 142 -5.57 1.48 -17.60
C ILE A 142 -6.55 2.21 -16.70
N GLY A 143 -7.35 1.48 -15.94
CA GLY A 143 -8.29 2.01 -14.93
C GLY A 143 -7.65 2.03 -13.55
N ILE A 144 -7.67 3.18 -12.88
CA ILE A 144 -7.10 3.40 -11.53
C ILE A 144 -8.25 3.71 -10.56
N ILE A 145 -8.41 2.92 -9.49
CA ILE A 145 -9.30 3.26 -8.39
C ILE A 145 -8.49 3.86 -7.23
N GLY A 146 -8.78 5.13 -6.90
CA GLY A 146 -8.03 5.92 -5.93
C GLY A 146 -6.88 6.72 -6.57
N TYR A 147 -7.13 8.00 -6.85
CA TYR A 147 -6.15 8.87 -7.54
C TYR A 147 -5.49 9.86 -6.57
N GLY A 148 -5.01 9.31 -5.43
CA GLY A 148 -4.18 10.01 -4.45
C GLY A 148 -2.68 9.88 -4.73
N ASN A 149 -1.86 9.88 -3.66
CA ASN A 149 -0.38 9.82 -3.80
C ASN A 149 0.11 8.63 -4.66
N MET A 150 -0.46 7.44 -4.45
CA MET A 150 -0.01 6.22 -5.14
C MET A 150 -0.54 6.14 -6.57
N GLY A 151 -1.84 6.40 -6.78
CA GLY A 151 -2.46 6.40 -8.11
C GLY A 151 -1.81 7.43 -9.04
N LYS A 152 -1.56 8.64 -8.56
CA LYS A 152 -0.83 9.68 -9.32
C LYS A 152 0.60 9.27 -9.65
N SER A 153 1.28 8.61 -8.71
CA SER A 153 2.65 8.12 -8.96
C SER A 153 2.66 7.02 -10.02
N PHE A 154 1.72 6.09 -9.98
CA PHE A 154 1.60 5.03 -10.99
C PHE A 154 1.26 5.63 -12.37
N ALA A 155 0.26 6.49 -12.47
CA ALA A 155 -0.09 7.16 -13.74
C ALA A 155 1.10 7.91 -14.35
N LYS A 156 1.88 8.59 -13.52
CA LYS A 156 3.10 9.27 -13.98
C LYS A 156 4.13 8.30 -14.58
N LYS A 157 4.24 7.06 -14.08
CA LYS A 157 5.17 6.05 -14.62
C LYS A 157 4.70 5.49 -15.98
N LEU A 158 3.43 5.65 -16.29
CA LEU A 158 2.84 5.18 -17.56
C LEU A 158 3.06 6.13 -18.75
N ARG A 159 3.64 7.31 -18.56
CA ARG A 159 3.80 8.35 -19.60
C ARG A 159 4.55 7.92 -20.87
N GLY A 160 5.32 6.85 -20.81
CA GLY A 160 6.10 6.37 -21.96
C GLY A 160 5.38 5.33 -22.81
N PHE A 161 4.10 5.04 -22.52
CA PHE A 161 3.30 4.05 -23.24
C PHE A 161 2.15 4.72 -24.01
N ASP A 162 1.80 4.20 -25.17
CA ASP A 162 0.68 4.66 -26.00
C ASP A 162 -0.62 4.05 -25.48
N ILE A 163 -1.13 4.56 -24.36
CA ILE A 163 -2.28 4.05 -23.61
C ILE A 163 -3.23 5.15 -23.15
N GLU A 164 -4.48 4.79 -22.88
CA GLU A 164 -5.41 5.65 -22.15
C GLU A 164 -5.32 5.36 -20.64
N VAL A 165 -5.22 6.39 -19.79
CA VAL A 165 -5.23 6.25 -18.34
C VAL A 165 -6.46 6.95 -17.77
N LEU A 166 -7.34 6.18 -17.13
CA LEU A 166 -8.57 6.63 -16.50
C LEU A 166 -8.51 6.43 -14.98
N CYS A 167 -9.09 7.34 -14.22
CA CYS A 167 -9.24 7.12 -12.77
C CYS A 167 -10.66 7.35 -12.29
N PHE A 168 -11.00 6.61 -11.24
CA PHE A 168 -12.16 6.88 -10.40
C PHE A 168 -11.70 7.21 -8.98
N ASP A 169 -12.20 8.30 -8.43
CA ASP A 169 -12.00 8.69 -7.03
C ASP A 169 -13.31 9.26 -6.47
N ILE A 170 -13.50 9.15 -5.15
CA ILE A 170 -14.64 9.75 -4.45
C ILE A 170 -14.53 11.27 -4.34
N LYS A 171 -13.32 11.83 -4.47
CA LYS A 171 -13.07 13.26 -4.55
C LYS A 171 -13.23 13.72 -5.99
N PRO A 172 -13.96 14.80 -6.22
CA PRO A 172 -14.08 15.37 -7.56
C PRO A 172 -12.79 16.06 -7.99
N SER A 173 -12.62 16.20 -9.29
CA SER A 173 -11.56 17.00 -9.92
C SER A 173 -10.13 16.63 -9.48
N VAL A 174 -9.85 15.34 -9.33
CA VAL A 174 -8.51 14.84 -8.98
C VAL A 174 -7.65 14.51 -10.20
N GLY A 175 -8.26 14.38 -11.40
CA GLY A 175 -7.55 14.12 -12.66
C GLY A 175 -6.50 15.20 -12.97
N ASP A 176 -5.51 14.83 -13.77
CA ASP A 176 -4.42 15.73 -14.19
C ASP A 176 -3.90 15.33 -15.60
N GLU A 177 -2.77 15.88 -16.03
CA GLU A 177 -2.20 15.59 -17.34
C GLU A 177 -1.81 14.13 -17.58
N ASN A 178 -1.82 13.29 -16.55
CA ASN A 178 -1.47 11.87 -16.64
C ASN A 178 -2.69 10.95 -16.64
N CYS A 179 -3.87 11.46 -16.25
CA CYS A 179 -5.03 10.61 -16.02
C CYS A 179 -6.34 11.40 -16.06
N LYS A 180 -7.28 10.96 -16.87
CA LYS A 180 -8.63 11.51 -16.94
C LYS A 180 -9.50 10.91 -15.84
N GLN A 181 -10.15 11.75 -15.02
CA GLN A 181 -11.15 11.28 -14.08
C GLN A 181 -12.47 10.98 -14.78
N VAL A 182 -13.03 9.81 -14.51
CA VAL A 182 -14.29 9.32 -15.08
C VAL A 182 -15.21 8.73 -14.02
N SER A 183 -16.44 8.40 -14.39
CA SER A 183 -17.34 7.63 -13.54
C SER A 183 -16.85 6.19 -13.37
N LEU A 184 -17.25 5.52 -12.28
CA LEU A 184 -16.95 4.10 -12.09
C LEU A 184 -17.54 3.22 -13.20
N GLY A 185 -18.70 3.61 -13.75
CA GLY A 185 -19.36 2.93 -14.89
C GLY A 185 -18.47 3.00 -16.14
N GLU A 186 -18.02 4.19 -16.53
CA GLU A 186 -17.14 4.38 -17.69
C GLU A 186 -15.80 3.65 -17.52
N LEU A 187 -15.22 3.67 -16.31
CA LEU A 187 -14.00 2.92 -16.02
C LEU A 187 -14.19 1.42 -16.24
N LYS A 188 -15.30 0.84 -15.75
CA LYS A 188 -15.61 -0.58 -15.91
C LYS A 188 -15.90 -0.97 -17.37
N GLU A 189 -16.43 -0.06 -18.16
CA GLU A 189 -16.69 -0.26 -19.58
C GLU A 189 -15.40 -0.35 -20.39
N LYS A 190 -14.43 0.53 -20.11
CA LYS A 190 -13.25 0.75 -20.95
C LYS A 190 -12.00 0.00 -20.52
N ALA A 191 -11.81 -0.23 -19.21
CA ALA A 191 -10.54 -0.70 -18.67
C ALA A 191 -10.17 -2.12 -19.13
N ASP A 192 -8.95 -2.27 -19.62
CA ASP A 192 -8.26 -3.54 -19.86
C ASP A 192 -7.43 -3.97 -18.65
N VAL A 193 -7.00 -3.02 -17.83
CA VAL A 193 -6.29 -3.23 -16.56
C VAL A 193 -6.97 -2.44 -15.46
N LEU A 194 -7.20 -3.05 -14.31
CA LEU A 194 -7.66 -2.38 -13.10
C LEU A 194 -6.54 -2.35 -12.07
N SER A 195 -6.13 -1.16 -11.63
CA SER A 195 -5.15 -0.98 -10.56
C SER A 195 -5.77 -0.27 -9.35
N LEU A 196 -5.57 -0.86 -8.16
CA LEU A 196 -6.13 -0.36 -6.91
C LEU A 196 -5.10 0.47 -6.14
N HIS A 197 -5.48 1.69 -5.74
CA HIS A 197 -4.66 2.64 -4.98
C HIS A 197 -5.45 3.37 -3.89
N ALA A 198 -6.66 2.90 -3.60
CA ALA A 198 -7.51 3.45 -2.55
C ALA A 198 -7.11 2.93 -1.15
N PRO A 199 -7.25 3.74 -0.08
CA PRO A 199 -7.03 3.30 1.28
C PRO A 199 -8.11 2.31 1.73
N GLN A 200 -7.83 1.57 2.82
CA GLN A 200 -8.85 0.71 3.44
C GLN A 200 -9.88 1.55 4.18
N THR A 201 -11.13 1.43 3.78
CA THR A 201 -12.30 2.09 4.37
C THR A 201 -13.49 1.14 4.29
N ALA A 202 -14.60 1.46 4.95
CA ALA A 202 -15.84 0.68 4.83
C ALA A 202 -16.34 0.57 3.37
N ARG A 203 -16.02 1.55 2.50
CA ARG A 203 -16.38 1.53 1.07
C ARG A 203 -15.49 0.65 0.22
N THR A 204 -14.23 0.48 0.59
CA THR A 204 -13.24 -0.29 -0.18
C THR A 204 -13.06 -1.70 0.35
N GLU A 205 -13.52 -2.00 1.57
CA GLU A 205 -13.49 -3.35 2.12
C GLU A 205 -14.40 -4.28 1.29
N LYS A 206 -13.84 -5.40 0.81
CA LYS A 206 -14.51 -6.38 -0.06
C LYS A 206 -15.14 -5.78 -1.33
N MET A 207 -14.60 -4.66 -1.80
CA MET A 207 -15.09 -3.96 -2.99
C MET A 207 -14.97 -4.85 -4.23
N ILE A 208 -13.85 -5.52 -4.41
CA ILE A 208 -13.60 -6.40 -5.55
C ILE A 208 -14.14 -7.80 -5.20
N ASN A 209 -15.42 -7.98 -5.45
CA ASN A 209 -16.17 -9.23 -5.29
C ASN A 209 -16.73 -9.69 -6.64
N THR A 210 -17.40 -10.84 -6.68
CA THR A 210 -17.95 -11.43 -7.91
C THR A 210 -18.84 -10.47 -8.69
N SER A 211 -19.75 -9.73 -8.03
CA SER A 211 -20.63 -8.76 -8.68
C SER A 211 -19.83 -7.62 -9.33
N PHE A 212 -18.84 -7.09 -8.61
CA PHE A 212 -17.95 -6.05 -9.13
C PHE A 212 -17.14 -6.56 -10.33
N ILE A 213 -16.53 -7.74 -10.24
CA ILE A 213 -15.74 -8.35 -11.32
C ILE A 213 -16.60 -8.54 -12.57
N ASN A 214 -17.80 -9.08 -12.42
CA ASN A 214 -18.69 -9.35 -13.54
C ASN A 214 -19.30 -8.07 -14.15
N SER A 215 -19.24 -6.93 -13.46
CA SER A 215 -19.74 -5.65 -13.98
C SER A 215 -18.79 -4.96 -14.98
N PHE A 216 -17.58 -5.50 -15.22
CA PHE A 216 -16.71 -5.04 -16.29
C PHE A 216 -17.20 -5.55 -17.64
N THR A 217 -17.17 -4.70 -18.67
CA THR A 217 -17.53 -5.10 -20.04
C THR A 217 -16.49 -6.06 -20.62
N LYS A 218 -15.21 -5.72 -20.48
CA LYS A 218 -14.09 -6.53 -20.97
C LYS A 218 -13.60 -7.54 -19.92
N ASN A 219 -12.87 -8.54 -20.37
CA ASN A 219 -11.96 -9.27 -19.50
C ASN A 219 -10.74 -8.38 -19.20
N PHE A 220 -10.21 -8.44 -17.98
CA PHE A 220 -9.21 -7.47 -17.55
C PHE A 220 -8.14 -8.08 -16.64
N TRP A 221 -7.01 -7.39 -16.49
CA TRP A 221 -5.99 -7.70 -15.49
C TRP A 221 -6.22 -6.90 -14.22
N LEU A 222 -5.96 -7.51 -13.06
CA LEU A 222 -6.08 -6.85 -11.76
C LEU A 222 -4.71 -6.64 -11.13
N ILE A 223 -4.41 -5.40 -10.69
CA ILE A 223 -3.23 -5.11 -9.87
C ILE A 223 -3.70 -4.54 -8.52
N ASN A 224 -3.24 -5.13 -7.44
CA ASN A 224 -3.51 -4.62 -6.10
C ASN A 224 -2.21 -4.39 -5.31
N THR A 225 -1.79 -3.14 -5.23
CA THR A 225 -0.69 -2.65 -4.41
C THR A 225 -1.20 -1.69 -3.30
N ALA A 226 -2.51 -1.76 -3.02
CA ALA A 226 -3.18 -0.90 -2.04
C ALA A 226 -3.41 -1.60 -0.70
N ARG A 227 -4.52 -2.34 -0.58
CA ARG A 227 -4.89 -3.10 0.63
C ARG A 227 -5.52 -4.43 0.27
N GLY A 228 -5.10 -5.50 0.96
CA GLY A 228 -5.54 -6.86 0.68
C GLY A 228 -7.03 -7.06 0.87
N ARG A 229 -7.61 -6.51 1.94
CA ARG A 229 -9.05 -6.62 2.24
C ARG A 229 -9.98 -5.94 1.24
N SER A 230 -9.44 -5.19 0.30
CA SER A 230 -10.24 -4.63 -0.82
C SER A 230 -10.69 -5.71 -1.80
N VAL A 231 -10.02 -6.86 -1.84
CA VAL A 231 -10.29 -7.97 -2.75
C VAL A 231 -10.77 -9.20 -1.98
N VAL A 232 -11.92 -9.74 -2.36
CA VAL A 232 -12.39 -11.03 -1.85
C VAL A 232 -11.65 -12.12 -2.61
N THR A 233 -10.71 -12.79 -1.95
CA THR A 233 -9.78 -13.74 -2.59
C THR A 233 -10.50 -14.90 -3.29
N LYS A 234 -11.59 -15.41 -2.70
CA LYS A 234 -12.40 -16.47 -3.34
C LYS A 234 -13.01 -16.01 -4.66
N ASP A 235 -13.51 -14.79 -4.71
CA ASP A 235 -14.16 -14.21 -5.88
C ASP A 235 -13.13 -13.90 -6.98
N LEU A 236 -11.94 -13.42 -6.58
CA LEU A 236 -10.79 -13.28 -7.49
C LEU A 236 -10.45 -14.61 -8.16
N VAL A 237 -10.38 -15.70 -7.39
CA VAL A 237 -10.09 -17.04 -7.93
C VAL A 237 -11.18 -17.51 -8.90
N LEU A 238 -12.45 -17.23 -8.62
CA LEU A 238 -13.54 -17.51 -9.57
C LEU A 238 -13.36 -16.70 -10.87
N GLY A 239 -13.02 -15.42 -10.76
CA GLY A 239 -12.73 -14.56 -11.91
C GLY A 239 -11.55 -15.03 -12.76
N LEU A 240 -10.48 -15.51 -12.12
CA LEU A 240 -9.31 -16.11 -12.81
C LEU A 240 -9.67 -17.41 -13.52
N LYS A 241 -10.41 -18.30 -12.86
CA LYS A 241 -10.85 -19.58 -13.45
C LYS A 241 -11.81 -19.42 -14.63
N SER A 242 -12.67 -18.41 -14.57
CA SER A 242 -13.62 -18.11 -15.67
C SER A 242 -12.97 -17.33 -16.84
N GLY A 243 -11.74 -16.84 -16.67
CA GLY A 243 -11.08 -15.97 -17.63
C GLY A 243 -11.60 -14.53 -17.64
N LYS A 244 -12.51 -14.15 -16.73
CA LYS A 244 -12.95 -12.76 -16.58
C LYS A 244 -11.82 -11.87 -16.07
N ILE A 245 -10.98 -12.41 -15.20
CA ILE A 245 -9.68 -11.83 -14.82
C ILE A 245 -8.59 -12.61 -15.55
N LEU A 246 -7.88 -11.93 -16.44
CA LEU A 246 -6.86 -12.52 -17.30
C LEU A 246 -5.56 -12.85 -16.54
N GLY A 247 -5.31 -12.13 -15.46
CA GLY A 247 -4.20 -12.32 -14.55
C GLY A 247 -4.24 -11.31 -13.41
N ALA A 248 -3.52 -11.59 -12.32
CA ALA A 248 -3.51 -10.74 -11.15
C ALA A 248 -2.10 -10.52 -10.58
N GLY A 249 -1.76 -9.25 -10.28
CA GLY A 249 -0.57 -8.84 -9.51
C GLY A 249 -0.99 -8.37 -8.13
N LEU A 250 -0.54 -9.06 -7.09
CA LEU A 250 -0.96 -8.82 -5.72
C LEU A 250 0.26 -8.61 -4.82
N ASP A 251 0.50 -7.37 -4.43
CA ASP A 251 1.49 -7.06 -3.39
C ASP A 251 0.89 -7.18 -1.99
N VAL A 252 -0.44 -7.19 -1.91
CA VAL A 252 -1.23 -7.26 -0.68
C VAL A 252 -2.30 -8.33 -0.76
N LEU A 253 -2.60 -8.99 0.37
CA LEU A 253 -3.54 -10.10 0.44
C LEU A 253 -4.59 -9.90 1.54
N GLU A 254 -5.81 -10.41 1.33
CA GLU A 254 -6.92 -10.38 2.29
C GLU A 254 -6.52 -10.94 3.67
N TYR A 255 -5.57 -11.86 3.70
CA TYR A 255 -5.13 -12.62 4.87
C TYR A 255 -4.03 -11.96 5.70
N GLU A 256 -3.54 -10.79 5.28
CA GLU A 256 -2.47 -10.09 5.98
C GLU A 256 -2.87 -9.74 7.41
N LYS A 257 -1.91 -9.95 8.32
CA LYS A 257 -1.98 -9.45 9.69
C LYS A 257 -1.31 -8.08 9.77
N SER A 258 -1.69 -7.29 10.76
CA SER A 258 -1.10 -5.97 11.01
C SER A 258 0.40 -6.00 11.31
N SER A 259 0.94 -7.15 11.73
CA SER A 259 2.36 -7.37 12.06
C SER A 259 3.24 -7.76 10.87
N PHE A 260 2.68 -7.95 9.67
CA PHE A 260 3.41 -8.43 8.46
C PHE A 260 4.19 -9.73 8.67
N GLU A 261 3.73 -10.58 9.58
CA GLU A 261 4.31 -11.90 9.85
C GLU A 261 3.81 -12.95 8.87
N ASN A 262 4.39 -14.16 8.95
CA ASN A 262 3.99 -15.31 8.14
C ASN A 262 2.46 -15.47 8.11
N LEU A 263 1.88 -15.48 6.92
CA LEU A 263 0.44 -15.48 6.70
C LEU A 263 -0.24 -16.74 7.27
N PHE A 264 0.42 -17.91 7.15
CA PHE A 264 -0.16 -19.20 7.51
C PHE A 264 0.87 -20.15 8.10
N SER A 265 0.46 -20.95 9.09
CA SER A 265 1.08 -22.23 9.35
C SER A 265 0.73 -23.21 8.22
N LYS A 266 1.61 -24.15 7.88
CA LYS A 266 1.48 -25.05 6.71
C LYS A 266 0.12 -25.77 6.58
N ASN A 267 -0.59 -25.97 7.68
CA ASN A 267 -1.85 -26.74 7.73
C ASN A 267 -3.14 -25.89 7.66
N LEU A 268 -3.06 -24.56 7.63
CA LEU A 268 -4.22 -23.64 7.70
C LEU A 268 -4.37 -22.74 6.49
N MET A 269 -3.73 -23.10 5.37
CA MET A 269 -3.77 -22.30 4.14
C MET A 269 -5.13 -22.43 3.45
N PRO A 270 -5.89 -21.33 3.23
CA PRO A 270 -7.16 -21.36 2.51
C PRO A 270 -7.00 -21.87 1.07
N ASP A 271 -8.00 -22.59 0.57
CA ASP A 271 -7.94 -23.17 -0.79
C ASP A 271 -7.82 -22.09 -1.88
N ALA A 272 -8.45 -20.94 -1.68
CA ALA A 272 -8.28 -19.82 -2.60
C ALA A 272 -6.81 -19.35 -2.68
N PHE A 273 -6.10 -19.33 -1.55
CA PHE A 273 -4.68 -18.97 -1.56
C PHE A 273 -3.81 -20.08 -2.15
N LYS A 274 -4.13 -21.36 -1.91
CA LYS A 274 -3.46 -22.51 -2.58
C LYS A 274 -3.54 -22.39 -4.10
N TYR A 275 -4.68 -21.95 -4.64
CA TYR A 275 -4.81 -21.68 -6.06
C TYR A 275 -3.87 -20.55 -6.51
N LEU A 276 -3.85 -19.42 -5.81
CA LEU A 276 -3.04 -18.27 -6.21
C LEU A 276 -1.54 -18.58 -6.29
N ILE A 277 -1.01 -19.38 -5.37
CA ILE A 277 0.43 -19.75 -5.36
C ILE A 277 0.84 -20.70 -6.47
N THR A 278 -0.13 -21.36 -7.12
CA THR A 278 0.12 -22.31 -8.23
C THR A 278 -0.27 -21.74 -9.59
N ALA A 279 -1.07 -20.68 -9.62
CA ALA A 279 -1.57 -20.07 -10.86
C ALA A 279 -0.44 -19.33 -11.60
N GLU A 280 -0.22 -19.67 -12.88
CA GLU A 280 0.86 -19.09 -13.71
C GLU A 280 0.60 -17.62 -14.08
N ASN A 281 -0.67 -17.21 -14.11
CA ASN A 281 -1.12 -15.83 -14.39
C ASN A 281 -1.30 -14.99 -13.13
N VAL A 282 -0.71 -15.39 -12.01
CA VAL A 282 -0.70 -14.65 -10.75
C VAL A 282 0.73 -14.31 -10.33
N LEU A 283 0.98 -13.07 -9.99
CA LEU A 283 2.24 -12.58 -9.43
C LEU A 283 1.98 -12.09 -8.00
N LEU A 284 2.75 -12.61 -7.05
CA LEU A 284 2.64 -12.28 -5.63
C LEU A 284 3.92 -11.61 -5.13
N SER A 285 3.78 -10.62 -4.25
CA SER A 285 4.88 -10.06 -3.47
C SER A 285 4.43 -9.78 -2.01
N PRO A 286 5.35 -9.77 -1.04
CA PRO A 286 4.99 -9.77 0.39
C PRO A 286 4.86 -8.35 0.95
N HIS A 287 3.98 -7.51 0.37
CA HIS A 287 3.70 -6.13 0.77
C HIS A 287 4.95 -5.24 0.79
N VAL A 288 5.72 -5.31 -0.30
CA VAL A 288 7.00 -4.60 -0.46
C VAL A 288 6.97 -3.47 -1.49
N GLY A 289 5.82 -3.17 -2.09
CA GLY A 289 5.72 -2.15 -3.14
C GLY A 289 6.25 -0.77 -2.73
N GLY A 290 6.11 -0.42 -1.44
CA GLY A 290 6.69 0.81 -0.87
C GLY A 290 8.03 0.62 -0.16
N TRP A 291 8.72 -0.51 -0.32
CA TRP A 291 9.83 -0.94 0.50
C TRP A 291 11.16 -0.92 -0.28
N THR A 292 11.66 0.26 -0.60
CA THR A 292 12.97 0.46 -1.24
C THR A 292 13.95 1.16 -0.29
N GLN A 293 15.24 1.14 -0.61
CA GLN A 293 16.26 1.84 0.17
C GLN A 293 15.95 3.34 0.21
N GLU A 294 15.63 3.93 -0.95
CA GLU A 294 15.30 5.33 -1.08
C GLU A 294 14.00 5.71 -0.37
N SER A 295 13.00 4.83 -0.38
CA SER A 295 11.73 5.09 0.32
C SER A 295 11.92 5.14 1.83
N LYS A 296 12.83 4.33 2.39
CA LYS A 296 13.16 4.33 3.82
C LYS A 296 13.66 5.70 4.29
N GLU A 297 14.55 6.31 3.50
CA GLU A 297 15.07 7.65 3.79
C GLU A 297 13.99 8.73 3.58
N LYS A 298 13.28 8.70 2.43
CA LYS A 298 12.23 9.68 2.11
C LYS A 298 11.08 9.68 3.10
N LEU A 299 10.71 8.51 3.63
CA LEU A 299 9.71 8.40 4.69
C LEU A 299 10.17 9.12 5.96
N ALA A 300 11.43 8.91 6.36
CA ALA A 300 12.03 9.58 7.51
C ALA A 300 12.06 11.10 7.32
N GLN A 301 12.58 11.59 6.20
CA GLN A 301 12.63 13.01 5.85
C GLN A 301 11.24 13.64 5.84
N THR A 302 10.23 12.96 5.29
CA THR A 302 8.85 13.45 5.24
C THR A 302 8.25 13.59 6.65
N ILE A 303 8.45 12.61 7.52
CA ILE A 303 7.99 12.68 8.92
C ILE A 303 8.66 13.83 9.65
N VAL A 304 9.98 13.97 9.53
CA VAL A 304 10.73 15.09 10.15
C VAL A 304 10.21 16.42 9.66
N ALA A 305 10.06 16.61 8.35
CA ALA A 305 9.57 17.86 7.79
C ALA A 305 8.18 18.24 8.35
N LYS A 306 7.26 17.27 8.40
CA LYS A 306 5.91 17.51 8.94
C LYS A 306 5.91 17.80 10.45
N ILE A 307 6.74 17.11 11.24
CA ILE A 307 6.88 17.37 12.68
C ILE A 307 7.46 18.79 12.90
N LYS A 308 8.50 19.16 12.17
CA LYS A 308 9.11 20.50 12.26
C LYS A 308 8.13 21.60 11.94
N ILE A 309 7.35 21.48 10.88
CA ILE A 309 6.33 22.47 10.49
C ILE A 309 5.29 22.69 11.62
N LYS A 310 4.89 21.61 12.31
CA LYS A 310 3.82 21.67 13.31
C LYS A 310 4.30 21.96 14.73
N PHE A 311 5.49 21.50 15.10
CA PHE A 311 5.94 21.41 16.49
C PHE A 311 7.31 22.03 16.78
N SER A 312 8.09 22.55 15.79
CA SER A 312 9.28 23.32 16.10
C SER A 312 8.91 24.66 16.75
N ALA A 313 9.65 25.03 17.77
CA ALA A 313 9.41 26.21 18.58
C ALA A 313 9.59 27.55 17.82
N ASN A 314 10.17 27.54 16.62
CA ASN A 314 10.35 28.74 15.79
C ASN A 314 9.12 28.97 14.88
N LYS A 315 7.97 29.35 15.49
CA LYS A 315 7.02 30.22 14.81
C LYS A 315 7.51 31.64 15.11
N ILE A 316 8.33 32.17 14.18
CA ILE A 316 8.56 33.62 14.08
C ILE A 316 7.25 34.32 13.75
#